data_a4572f2b95bf8ca5f6a9c2a729af4285
#
_entry.id   a4572f2b95bf8ca5f6a9c2a729af4285
#
_cell.length_a   1.000
_cell.length_b   1.000
_cell.length_c   1.000
_cell.angle_alpha   90.00
_cell.angle_beta   90.00
_cell.angle_gamma   90.00
#
_symmetry.space_group_name_H-M   'P 1'
#
loop_
_entity.id
_entity.type
_entity.pdbx_description
1 polymer ?
#
loop_
_entity_poly.entity_id
_entity_poly.type
_entity_poly.pdbx_seq_one_letter_code
_entity_poly.pdbx_strand_id
1 'polypeptide(L)'
;MKTHIVKSLWLLGSAVVIVCLIYPLAVWAIGQTMFPFTANGSMVNGPDGKPVGSLLIAQPFTKDEYFWPRPSAASYDGSASASSTLAASNYMLRYRVAQALGPIVKYKSGPKAGQLVAPDIEAWFQQDSAGGQPHIVAQWADAHNAAATGWVSADPSHAKYISDWATAHKAEVADWIKQNPGTPTPQPSDLAVVFFDNFSKQYPGKFPSAVTTQLPGGKSQTVIQPVKDGSDIQANFFDMWRQDHADADLANVPGDMVTTSGSGLDPHITMQNAEYQLDRVAAKWATDTKRDPGQTRMEIQQILQADSFAPIGGLVGEKMINVLQVNLELTKRYGLPQG
;
A
#
# COMPACT_ATOMS: atom_id res chain seq x y z
N MET A 1 -40.05 -36.03 -34.85
CA MET A 1 -39.77 -34.95 -33.85
C MET A 1 -39.55 -35.53 -32.43
N LYS A 2 -40.46 -36.28 -31.81
CA LYS A 2 -40.28 -36.80 -30.43
C LYS A 2 -38.98 -37.57 -30.22
N THR A 3 -38.58 -38.44 -31.17
CA THR A 3 -37.36 -39.23 -31.09
C THR A 3 -36.08 -38.38 -31.07
N HIS A 4 -36.03 -37.29 -31.84
CA HIS A 4 -34.88 -36.41 -31.85
C HIS A 4 -34.79 -35.59 -30.54
N ILE A 5 -35.92 -35.16 -29.98
CA ILE A 5 -35.98 -34.46 -28.69
C ILE A 5 -35.46 -35.39 -27.59
N VAL A 6 -35.91 -36.64 -27.53
CA VAL A 6 -35.46 -37.61 -26.55
C VAL A 6 -33.95 -37.86 -26.65
N LYS A 7 -33.43 -38.05 -27.90
CA LYS A 7 -31.99 -38.24 -28.12
C LYS A 7 -31.18 -37.01 -27.70
N SER A 8 -31.66 -35.80 -27.98
CA SER A 8 -31.02 -34.56 -27.57
C SER A 8 -31.03 -34.37 -26.05
N LEU A 9 -32.11 -34.76 -25.38
CA LEU A 9 -32.16 -34.76 -23.90
C LEU A 9 -31.20 -35.77 -23.26
N TRP A 10 -31.09 -36.96 -23.84
CA TRP A 10 -30.09 -37.94 -23.38
C TRP A 10 -28.66 -37.45 -23.60
N LEU A 11 -28.36 -36.85 -24.77
CA LEU A 11 -27.06 -36.30 -25.05
C LEU A 11 -26.72 -35.15 -24.08
N LEU A 12 -27.67 -34.24 -23.86
CA LEU A 12 -27.52 -33.14 -22.91
C LEU A 12 -27.29 -33.67 -21.47
N GLY A 13 -28.13 -34.62 -21.03
CA GLY A 13 -27.97 -35.23 -19.71
C GLY A 13 -26.63 -35.93 -19.54
N SER A 14 -26.19 -36.68 -20.55
CA SER A 14 -24.87 -37.33 -20.54
C SER A 14 -23.73 -36.28 -20.51
N ALA A 15 -23.82 -35.21 -21.28
CA ALA A 15 -22.84 -34.14 -21.30
C ALA A 15 -22.76 -33.44 -19.93
N VAL A 16 -23.90 -33.16 -19.30
CA VAL A 16 -23.94 -32.58 -17.95
C VAL A 16 -23.27 -33.52 -16.93
N VAL A 17 -23.59 -34.79 -16.94
CA VAL A 17 -22.97 -35.76 -16.03
C VAL A 17 -21.45 -35.86 -16.24
N ILE A 18 -20.98 -35.91 -17.47
CA ILE A 18 -19.54 -35.99 -17.76
C ILE A 18 -18.83 -34.69 -17.35
N VAL A 19 -19.33 -33.55 -17.77
CA VAL A 19 -18.64 -32.25 -17.59
C VAL A 19 -18.80 -31.70 -16.17
N CYS A 20 -19.98 -31.87 -15.55
CA CYS A 20 -20.27 -31.26 -14.24
C CYS A 20 -20.03 -32.20 -13.05
N LEU A 21 -19.93 -33.53 -13.27
CA LEU A 21 -19.70 -34.46 -12.20
C LEU A 21 -18.39 -35.27 -12.38
N ILE A 22 -18.27 -36.04 -13.46
CA ILE A 22 -17.14 -36.95 -13.64
C ILE A 22 -15.83 -36.20 -13.78
N TYR A 23 -15.77 -35.18 -14.63
CA TYR A 23 -14.56 -34.41 -14.88
C TYR A 23 -14.08 -33.63 -13.63
N PRO A 24 -14.91 -32.86 -12.91
CA PRO A 24 -14.46 -32.17 -11.68
C PRO A 24 -14.02 -33.14 -10.60
N LEU A 25 -14.72 -34.28 -10.41
CA LEU A 25 -14.31 -35.28 -9.44
C LEU A 25 -12.99 -35.95 -9.79
N ALA A 26 -12.76 -36.25 -11.07
CA ALA A 26 -11.49 -36.81 -11.53
C ALA A 26 -10.33 -35.83 -11.30
N VAL A 27 -10.51 -34.53 -11.68
CA VAL A 27 -9.50 -33.50 -11.45
C VAL A 27 -9.26 -33.28 -9.95
N TRP A 28 -10.31 -33.27 -9.14
CA TRP A 28 -10.19 -33.18 -7.69
C TRP A 28 -9.40 -34.35 -7.10
N ALA A 29 -9.72 -35.58 -7.50
CA ALA A 29 -9.02 -36.78 -7.02
C ALA A 29 -7.53 -36.77 -7.40
N ILE A 30 -7.19 -36.37 -8.64
CA ILE A 30 -5.80 -36.18 -9.09
C ILE A 30 -5.11 -35.10 -8.24
N GLY A 31 -5.76 -33.94 -8.06
CA GLY A 31 -5.23 -32.84 -7.25
C GLY A 31 -4.92 -33.27 -5.81
N GLN A 32 -5.86 -33.95 -5.14
CA GLN A 32 -5.70 -34.37 -3.76
C GLN A 32 -4.66 -35.51 -3.58
N THR A 33 -4.47 -36.36 -4.57
CA THR A 33 -3.51 -37.48 -4.47
C THR A 33 -2.10 -37.09 -4.92
N MET A 34 -1.96 -36.27 -5.98
CA MET A 34 -0.66 -35.93 -6.55
C MET A 34 -0.13 -34.57 -6.05
N PHE A 35 -1.00 -33.62 -5.73
CA PHE A 35 -0.64 -32.25 -5.37
C PHE A 35 -1.43 -31.72 -4.15
N PRO A 36 -1.46 -32.45 -3.01
CA PRO A 36 -2.34 -32.11 -1.88
C PRO A 36 -2.10 -30.70 -1.32
N PHE A 37 -0.84 -30.26 -1.25
CA PHE A 37 -0.51 -28.92 -0.77
C PHE A 37 -1.13 -27.83 -1.64
N THR A 38 -0.92 -27.90 -2.95
CA THR A 38 -1.45 -26.92 -3.92
C THR A 38 -2.97 -27.01 -4.04
N ALA A 39 -3.52 -28.24 -4.05
CA ALA A 39 -4.97 -28.46 -4.14
C ALA A 39 -5.74 -27.91 -2.92
N ASN A 40 -5.08 -27.80 -1.76
CA ASN A 40 -5.65 -27.20 -0.54
C ASN A 40 -5.25 -25.72 -0.36
N GLY A 41 -4.87 -25.04 -1.44
CA GLY A 41 -4.65 -23.59 -1.45
C GLY A 41 -3.28 -23.15 -0.94
N SER A 42 -2.27 -24.03 -0.93
CA SER A 42 -0.88 -23.72 -0.53
C SER A 42 -0.78 -23.00 0.83
N MET A 43 -1.61 -23.45 1.79
CA MET A 43 -1.65 -22.87 3.13
C MET A 43 -0.39 -23.21 3.91
N VAL A 44 0.17 -22.22 4.60
CA VAL A 44 1.35 -22.37 5.46
C VAL A 44 1.02 -22.04 6.90
N ASN A 45 1.74 -22.70 7.82
CA ASN A 45 1.57 -22.53 9.26
C ASN A 45 2.70 -21.68 9.83
N GLY A 46 2.37 -20.86 10.82
CA GLY A 46 3.33 -20.12 11.63
C GLY A 46 4.08 -21.03 12.61
N PRO A 47 5.01 -20.45 13.40
CA PRO A 47 5.77 -21.18 14.43
C PRO A 47 4.90 -21.83 15.50
N ASP A 48 3.69 -21.32 15.72
CA ASP A 48 2.68 -21.86 16.66
C ASP A 48 1.83 -23.00 16.06
N GLY A 49 2.13 -23.41 14.82
CA GLY A 49 1.41 -24.46 14.10
C GLY A 49 0.05 -24.04 13.53
N LYS A 50 -0.36 -22.77 13.70
CA LYS A 50 -1.63 -22.29 13.16
C LYS A 50 -1.45 -21.76 11.73
N PRO A 51 -2.48 -21.88 10.87
CA PRO A 51 -2.45 -21.30 9.53
C PRO A 51 -2.26 -19.79 9.60
N VAL A 52 -1.27 -19.26 8.88
CA VAL A 52 -0.98 -17.82 8.80
C VAL A 52 -1.31 -17.23 7.44
N GLY A 53 -1.48 -18.07 6.42
CA GLY A 53 -1.86 -17.59 5.10
C GLY A 53 -1.53 -18.59 3.99
N SER A 54 -1.78 -18.18 2.77
CA SER A 54 -1.45 -18.92 1.55
C SER A 54 -0.24 -18.30 0.84
N LEU A 55 0.65 -19.14 0.32
CA LEU A 55 1.75 -18.68 -0.54
C LEU A 55 1.28 -18.10 -1.88
N LEU A 56 -0.01 -18.21 -2.19
CA LEU A 56 -0.59 -17.69 -3.44
C LEU A 56 -1.20 -16.29 -3.29
N ILE A 57 -1.32 -15.77 -2.06
CA ILE A 57 -2.03 -14.52 -1.78
C ILE A 57 -1.16 -13.60 -0.92
N ALA A 58 -0.94 -12.37 -1.41
CA ALA A 58 -0.24 -11.32 -0.68
C ALA A 58 -0.97 -10.94 0.61
N GLN A 59 -0.20 -10.53 1.62
CA GLN A 59 -0.70 -10.06 2.90
C GLN A 59 -0.15 -8.66 3.23
N PRO A 60 -0.86 -7.82 4.00
CA PRO A 60 -0.46 -6.45 4.31
C PRO A 60 0.62 -6.40 5.40
N PHE A 61 1.85 -6.80 5.07
CA PHE A 61 2.98 -6.57 5.95
C PHE A 61 3.37 -5.08 5.92
N THR A 62 3.38 -4.42 7.08
CA THR A 62 3.66 -2.98 7.23
C THR A 62 4.72 -2.66 8.27
N LYS A 63 5.09 -3.61 9.14
CA LYS A 63 6.10 -3.41 10.16
C LYS A 63 7.51 -3.49 9.58
N ASP A 64 8.47 -2.82 10.21
CA ASP A 64 9.85 -2.70 9.71
C ASP A 64 10.65 -4.00 9.71
N GLU A 65 10.31 -4.95 10.56
CA GLU A 65 10.95 -6.26 10.61
C GLU A 65 10.57 -7.17 9.44
N TYR A 66 9.55 -6.82 8.64
CA TYR A 66 9.07 -7.61 7.51
C TYR A 66 9.43 -7.00 6.16
N PHE A 67 9.62 -7.85 5.17
CA PHE A 67 9.55 -7.43 3.77
C PHE A 67 8.10 -7.07 3.43
N TRP A 68 7.93 -5.92 2.82
CA TRP A 68 6.63 -5.44 2.40
C TRP A 68 6.28 -5.96 1.01
N PRO A 69 5.02 -6.34 0.78
CA PRO A 69 4.54 -6.77 -0.53
C PRO A 69 4.40 -5.59 -1.48
N ARG A 70 4.05 -5.88 -2.73
CA ARG A 70 3.60 -4.88 -3.69
C ARG A 70 2.32 -4.20 -3.18
N PRO A 71 2.11 -2.89 -3.47
CA PRO A 71 0.84 -2.24 -3.18
C PRO A 71 -0.35 -3.00 -3.79
N SER A 72 -1.46 -3.05 -3.08
CA SER A 72 -2.65 -3.77 -3.49
C SER A 72 -3.81 -2.83 -3.81
N ALA A 73 -4.42 -2.96 -5.00
CA ALA A 73 -5.67 -2.29 -5.33
C ALA A 73 -6.90 -3.04 -4.78
N ALA A 74 -6.70 -4.27 -4.27
CA ALA A 74 -7.71 -5.09 -3.62
C ALA A 74 -7.63 -5.03 -2.08
N SER A 75 -6.80 -4.15 -1.50
CA SER A 75 -6.54 -4.09 -0.05
C SER A 75 -6.15 -5.44 0.55
N TYR A 76 -5.51 -6.31 -0.24
CA TYR A 76 -5.12 -7.68 0.11
C TYR A 76 -6.30 -8.59 0.51
N ASP A 77 -7.52 -8.25 0.09
CA ASP A 77 -8.69 -9.09 0.31
C ASP A 77 -8.67 -10.30 -0.65
N GLY A 78 -8.43 -11.49 -0.11
CA GLY A 78 -8.37 -12.73 -0.89
C GLY A 78 -9.67 -13.12 -1.59
N SER A 79 -10.80 -12.50 -1.22
CA SER A 79 -12.10 -12.69 -1.88
C SER A 79 -12.32 -11.75 -3.07
N ALA A 80 -11.45 -10.74 -3.24
CA ALA A 80 -11.57 -9.72 -4.27
C ALA A 80 -10.26 -9.58 -5.05
N SER A 81 -10.31 -9.70 -6.37
CA SER A 81 -9.16 -9.40 -7.23
C SER A 81 -9.41 -8.06 -7.95
N ALA A 82 -8.49 -7.12 -7.80
CA ALA A 82 -8.59 -5.82 -8.42
C ALA A 82 -7.25 -5.30 -8.90
N SER A 83 -7.27 -4.61 -10.04
CA SER A 83 -6.14 -3.84 -10.57
C SER A 83 -6.44 -2.35 -10.40
N SER A 84 -5.41 -1.52 -10.37
CA SER A 84 -5.59 -0.08 -10.30
C SER A 84 -6.28 0.52 -11.52
N THR A 85 -6.28 -0.18 -12.65
CA THR A 85 -6.86 0.23 -13.95
C THR A 85 -6.44 1.62 -14.45
N LEU A 86 -5.38 2.21 -13.86
CA LEU A 86 -4.89 3.52 -14.25
C LEU A 86 -3.94 3.41 -15.44
N ALA A 87 -4.27 4.10 -16.53
CA ALA A 87 -3.41 4.21 -17.70
C ALA A 87 -2.14 5.03 -17.37
N ALA A 88 -1.07 4.81 -18.13
CA ALA A 88 0.18 5.55 -17.98
C ALA A 88 0.04 7.06 -18.15
N SER A 89 -0.96 7.51 -18.93
CA SER A 89 -1.31 8.91 -19.12
C SER A 89 -2.20 9.50 -18.02
N ASN A 90 -2.66 8.67 -17.07
CA ASN A 90 -3.53 9.15 -16.01
C ASN A 90 -2.70 9.82 -14.91
N TYR A 91 -2.99 11.09 -14.65
CA TYR A 91 -2.35 11.87 -13.58
C TYR A 91 -2.38 11.16 -12.22
N MET A 92 -3.48 10.48 -11.87
CA MET A 92 -3.62 9.77 -10.60
C MET A 92 -2.62 8.62 -10.43
N LEU A 93 -2.16 8.00 -11.53
CA LEU A 93 -1.08 7.01 -11.45
C LEU A 93 0.22 7.67 -11.01
N ARG A 94 0.61 8.77 -11.65
CA ARG A 94 1.81 9.53 -11.30
C ARG A 94 1.75 10.00 -9.84
N TYR A 95 0.62 10.58 -9.44
CA TYR A 95 0.43 11.08 -8.08
C TYR A 95 0.57 9.96 -7.04
N ARG A 96 -0.07 8.82 -7.27
CA ARG A 96 0.03 7.66 -6.36
C ARG A 96 1.45 7.09 -6.27
N VAL A 97 2.19 7.07 -7.38
CA VAL A 97 3.61 6.69 -7.37
C VAL A 97 4.43 7.70 -6.55
N ALA A 98 4.20 8.99 -6.73
CA ALA A 98 4.86 10.03 -5.94
C ALA A 98 4.57 9.88 -4.43
N GLN A 99 3.32 9.61 -4.06
CA GLN A 99 2.94 9.32 -2.67
C GLN A 99 3.69 8.10 -2.09
N ALA A 100 3.81 7.04 -2.88
CA ALA A 100 4.52 5.84 -2.45
C ALA A 100 6.04 6.07 -2.32
N LEU A 101 6.61 6.98 -3.10
CA LEU A 101 8.04 7.32 -3.05
C LEU A 101 8.42 8.12 -1.80
N GLY A 102 7.60 9.07 -1.37
CA GLY A 102 7.94 10.02 -0.30
C GLY A 102 8.51 9.37 0.96
N PRO A 103 7.87 8.35 1.54
CA PRO A 103 8.36 7.69 2.75
C PRO A 103 9.59 6.81 2.57
N ILE A 104 9.89 6.35 1.34
CA ILE A 104 10.86 5.27 1.11
C ILE A 104 12.07 5.66 0.26
N VAL A 105 11.98 6.74 -0.51
CA VAL A 105 13.08 7.14 -1.39
C VAL A 105 14.31 7.56 -0.60
N LYS A 106 15.49 7.19 -1.12
CA LYS A 106 16.81 7.48 -0.50
C LYS A 106 17.63 8.39 -1.40
N TYR A 107 18.54 9.11 -0.82
CA TYR A 107 19.62 9.77 -1.57
C TYR A 107 20.55 8.73 -2.19
N LYS A 108 20.92 8.92 -3.47
CA LYS A 108 21.82 8.03 -4.20
C LYS A 108 23.28 8.34 -3.90
N SER A 109 23.64 9.59 -3.80
CA SER A 109 25.03 10.04 -3.64
C SER A 109 25.14 11.23 -2.67
N GLY A 110 26.38 11.68 -2.42
CA GLY A 110 26.67 12.80 -1.55
C GLY A 110 26.69 12.45 -0.05
N PRO A 111 26.70 13.48 0.84
CA PRO A 111 26.82 13.27 2.30
C PRO A 111 25.65 12.50 2.92
N LYS A 112 24.49 12.50 2.25
CA LYS A 112 23.26 11.81 2.69
C LYS A 112 23.03 10.48 1.97
N ALA A 113 24.01 9.96 1.21
CA ALA A 113 23.85 8.71 0.45
C ALA A 113 23.27 7.59 1.34
N GLY A 114 22.24 6.90 0.85
CA GLY A 114 21.55 5.83 1.56
C GLY A 114 20.55 6.26 2.63
N GLN A 115 20.51 7.55 3.01
CA GLN A 115 19.53 8.07 3.96
C GLN A 115 18.19 8.33 3.27
N LEU A 116 17.09 8.20 4.03
CA LEU A 116 15.75 8.55 3.56
C LEU A 116 15.63 10.05 3.32
N VAL A 117 14.85 10.41 2.30
CA VAL A 117 14.52 11.81 2.00
C VAL A 117 13.37 12.32 2.89
N ALA A 118 12.60 11.43 3.45
CA ALA A 118 11.43 11.73 4.27
C ALA A 118 11.63 12.83 5.34
N PRO A 119 12.72 12.84 6.12
CA PRO A 119 12.97 13.93 7.07
C PRO A 119 13.17 15.31 6.41
N ASP A 120 13.73 15.34 5.21
CA ASP A 120 13.94 16.60 4.49
C ASP A 120 12.62 17.13 3.88
N ILE A 121 11.71 16.22 3.47
CA ILE A 121 10.34 16.60 3.06
C ILE A 121 9.61 17.24 4.24
N GLU A 122 9.68 16.65 5.42
CA GLU A 122 9.06 17.18 6.64
C GLU A 122 9.66 18.54 7.02
N ALA A 123 10.98 18.67 6.99
CA ALA A 123 11.66 19.92 7.29
C ALA A 123 11.29 21.05 6.30
N TRP A 124 11.19 20.74 5.02
CA TRP A 124 10.71 21.67 3.99
C TRP A 124 9.24 22.06 4.23
N PHE A 125 8.38 21.10 4.51
CA PHE A 125 6.96 21.32 4.79
C PHE A 125 6.76 22.24 6.01
N GLN A 126 7.58 22.09 7.05
CA GLN A 126 7.53 22.92 8.26
C GLN A 126 8.03 24.35 8.04
N GLN A 127 8.70 24.66 6.93
CA GLN A 127 9.09 26.02 6.58
C GLN A 127 7.89 26.95 6.34
N ASP A 128 6.71 26.39 6.04
CA ASP A 128 5.46 27.16 5.95
C ASP A 128 5.21 27.97 7.22
N SER A 129 5.41 27.38 8.41
CA SER A 129 5.29 28.09 9.70
C SER A 129 6.37 29.13 9.92
N ALA A 130 7.52 28.99 9.27
CA ALA A 130 8.65 29.93 9.38
C ALA A 130 8.63 31.03 8.29
N GLY A 131 7.60 31.08 7.45
CA GLY A 131 7.45 32.04 6.37
C GLY A 131 8.20 31.67 5.07
N GLY A 132 8.57 30.39 4.90
CA GLY A 132 9.26 29.89 3.70
C GLY A 132 8.33 29.68 2.50
N GLN A 133 7.45 28.69 2.59
CA GLN A 133 6.49 28.31 1.53
C GLN A 133 5.05 28.48 2.04
N PRO A 134 4.45 29.70 1.97
CA PRO A 134 3.18 29.97 2.60
C PRO A 134 2.04 29.16 1.96
N HIS A 135 1.22 28.59 2.81
CA HIS A 135 0.02 27.84 2.41
C HIS A 135 0.31 26.62 1.54
N ILE A 136 1.34 25.85 1.87
CA ILE A 136 1.73 24.63 1.15
C ILE A 136 0.53 23.68 0.99
N VAL A 137 -0.27 23.48 2.04
CA VAL A 137 -1.45 22.60 2.00
C VAL A 137 -2.52 23.14 1.06
N ALA A 138 -2.73 24.45 0.99
CA ALA A 138 -3.64 25.08 0.04
C ALA A 138 -3.17 24.88 -1.40
N GLN A 139 -1.87 25.13 -1.67
CA GLN A 139 -1.27 24.90 -2.99
C GLN A 139 -1.38 23.43 -3.41
N TRP A 140 -1.15 22.50 -2.49
CA TRP A 140 -1.33 21.07 -2.74
C TRP A 140 -2.77 20.74 -3.13
N ALA A 141 -3.76 21.22 -2.38
CA ALA A 141 -5.16 20.93 -2.63
C ALA A 141 -5.65 21.48 -3.96
N ASP A 142 -5.17 22.65 -4.36
CA ASP A 142 -5.48 23.28 -5.64
C ASP A 142 -4.83 22.52 -6.81
N ALA A 143 -3.52 22.25 -6.72
CA ALA A 143 -2.77 21.53 -7.76
C ALA A 143 -3.21 20.06 -7.89
N HIS A 144 -3.71 19.44 -6.81
CA HIS A 144 -4.05 18.04 -6.71
C HIS A 144 -5.51 17.85 -6.24
N ASN A 145 -6.45 18.57 -6.82
CA ASN A 145 -7.87 18.56 -6.43
C ASN A 145 -8.46 17.14 -6.29
N ALA A 146 -8.18 16.25 -7.25
CA ALA A 146 -8.63 14.86 -7.18
C ALA A 146 -8.06 14.10 -5.98
N ALA A 147 -6.86 14.43 -5.55
CA ALA A 147 -6.24 13.85 -4.35
C ALA A 147 -6.85 14.42 -3.08
N ALA A 148 -7.08 15.73 -3.03
CA ALA A 148 -7.76 16.38 -1.92
C ALA A 148 -9.19 15.83 -1.72
N THR A 149 -9.95 15.67 -2.80
CA THR A 149 -11.27 15.02 -2.79
C THR A 149 -11.17 13.54 -2.39
N GLY A 150 -10.15 12.84 -2.90
CA GLY A 150 -9.87 11.44 -2.57
C GLY A 150 -9.54 11.25 -1.09
N TRP A 151 -8.81 12.17 -0.48
CA TRP A 151 -8.53 12.15 0.96
C TRP A 151 -9.82 12.16 1.78
N VAL A 152 -10.79 12.99 1.41
CA VAL A 152 -12.11 13.05 2.10
C VAL A 152 -12.84 11.72 2.02
N SER A 153 -12.76 11.05 0.86
CA SER A 153 -13.47 9.80 0.59
C SER A 153 -12.76 8.55 1.14
N ALA A 154 -11.49 8.68 1.52
CA ALA A 154 -10.67 7.55 1.97
C ALA A 154 -11.10 6.99 3.33
N ASP A 155 -11.65 7.84 4.20
CA ASP A 155 -12.10 7.44 5.55
C ASP A 155 -13.32 8.27 5.98
N PRO A 156 -14.36 7.63 6.57
CA PRO A 156 -15.53 8.36 7.09
C PRO A 156 -15.19 9.45 8.12
N SER A 157 -14.10 9.30 8.88
CA SER A 157 -13.64 10.31 9.83
C SER A 157 -13.17 11.60 9.16
N HIS A 158 -12.61 11.52 7.96
CA HIS A 158 -12.22 12.67 7.14
C HIS A 158 -13.46 13.48 6.70
N ALA A 159 -14.45 12.79 6.14
CA ALA A 159 -15.71 13.42 5.76
C ALA A 159 -16.41 14.07 6.95
N LYS A 160 -16.42 13.39 8.11
CA LYS A 160 -16.96 13.96 9.36
C LYS A 160 -16.19 15.21 9.79
N TYR A 161 -14.86 15.19 9.73
CA TYR A 161 -14.03 16.33 10.11
C TYR A 161 -14.33 17.57 9.26
N ILE A 162 -14.50 17.40 7.93
CA ILE A 162 -14.92 18.50 7.05
C ILE A 162 -16.36 18.93 7.33
N SER A 163 -17.30 18.03 7.64
CA SER A 163 -18.67 18.39 8.00
C SER A 163 -18.72 19.22 9.28
N ASP A 164 -17.92 18.87 10.28
CA ASP A 164 -17.82 19.62 11.53
C ASP A 164 -17.21 21.01 11.27
N TRP A 165 -16.15 21.08 10.42
CA TRP A 165 -15.57 22.35 9.98
C TRP A 165 -16.61 23.21 9.23
N ALA A 166 -17.36 22.66 8.28
CA ALA A 166 -18.35 23.38 7.49
C ALA A 166 -19.47 23.97 8.37
N THR A 167 -19.84 23.25 9.44
CA THR A 167 -20.83 23.73 10.42
C THR A 167 -20.34 24.96 11.18
N ALA A 168 -19.03 25.03 11.44
CA ALA A 168 -18.39 26.17 12.11
C ALA A 168 -18.08 27.35 11.15
N HIS A 169 -17.89 27.07 9.83
CA HIS A 169 -17.44 28.03 8.82
C HIS A 169 -18.52 28.30 7.76
N LYS A 170 -19.72 28.68 8.22
CA LYS A 170 -20.90 28.88 7.36
C LYS A 170 -20.71 29.98 6.31
N ALA A 171 -19.90 30.98 6.59
CA ALA A 171 -19.63 32.07 5.66
C ALA A 171 -18.85 31.57 4.44
N GLU A 172 -17.78 30.83 4.68
CA GLU A 172 -16.92 30.22 3.65
C GLU A 172 -17.71 29.23 2.78
N VAL A 173 -18.56 28.41 3.41
CA VAL A 173 -19.45 27.49 2.69
C VAL A 173 -20.48 28.25 1.85
N ALA A 174 -21.07 29.34 2.37
CA ALA A 174 -22.00 30.17 1.62
C ALA A 174 -21.36 30.86 0.41
N ASP A 175 -20.13 31.33 0.55
CA ASP A 175 -19.36 31.91 -0.54
C ASP A 175 -18.99 30.87 -1.60
N TRP A 176 -18.62 29.64 -1.17
CA TRP A 176 -18.40 28.53 -2.08
C TRP A 176 -19.68 28.18 -2.89
N ILE A 177 -20.85 28.12 -2.24
CA ILE A 177 -22.16 27.86 -2.89
C ILE A 177 -22.49 28.94 -3.93
N LYS A 178 -22.21 30.21 -3.64
CA LYS A 178 -22.40 31.31 -4.62
C LYS A 178 -21.56 31.10 -5.86
N GLN A 179 -20.33 30.61 -5.71
CA GLN A 179 -19.40 30.31 -6.82
C GLN A 179 -19.79 29.03 -7.56
N ASN A 180 -20.53 28.10 -6.90
CA ASN A 180 -20.93 26.81 -7.42
C ASN A 180 -22.46 26.64 -7.38
N PRO A 181 -23.24 27.44 -8.16
CA PRO A 181 -24.71 27.47 -8.06
C PRO A 181 -25.39 26.16 -8.44
N GLY A 182 -24.68 25.28 -9.16
CA GLY A 182 -25.13 23.91 -9.48
C GLY A 182 -25.13 22.93 -8.31
N THR A 183 -24.48 23.30 -7.17
CA THR A 183 -24.35 22.45 -5.98
C THR A 183 -24.80 23.19 -4.73
N PRO A 184 -26.12 23.42 -4.56
CA PRO A 184 -26.66 24.21 -3.44
C PRO A 184 -26.50 23.50 -2.08
N THR A 185 -26.28 22.18 -2.09
CA THR A 185 -26.06 21.35 -0.89
C THR A 185 -24.76 20.55 -1.07
N PRO A 186 -23.59 21.18 -0.79
CA PRO A 186 -22.30 20.51 -1.02
C PRO A 186 -22.11 19.33 -0.06
N GLN A 187 -21.53 18.27 -0.61
CA GLN A 187 -21.01 17.17 0.18
C GLN A 187 -19.60 17.54 0.74
N PRO A 188 -19.10 16.85 1.78
CA PRO A 188 -17.76 17.12 2.30
C PRO A 188 -16.65 17.08 1.25
N SER A 189 -16.76 16.19 0.26
CA SER A 189 -15.82 16.09 -0.86
C SER A 189 -15.81 17.33 -1.77
N ASP A 190 -16.95 18.00 -1.94
CA ASP A 190 -17.04 19.22 -2.74
C ASP A 190 -16.33 20.39 -2.07
N LEU A 191 -16.27 20.37 -0.75
CA LEU A 191 -15.64 21.40 0.08
C LEU A 191 -14.14 21.19 0.33
N ALA A 192 -13.54 20.10 -0.21
CA ALA A 192 -12.17 19.72 0.10
C ALA A 192 -11.17 20.87 -0.10
N VAL A 193 -11.19 21.53 -1.27
CA VAL A 193 -10.21 22.58 -1.58
C VAL A 193 -10.37 23.81 -0.66
N VAL A 194 -11.61 24.28 -0.45
CA VAL A 194 -11.84 25.43 0.44
C VAL A 194 -11.54 25.09 1.91
N PHE A 195 -11.77 23.84 2.32
CA PHE A 195 -11.35 23.35 3.62
C PHE A 195 -9.82 23.41 3.78
N PHE A 196 -9.06 22.86 2.84
CA PHE A 196 -7.59 22.84 2.91
C PHE A 196 -7.01 24.25 2.80
N ASP A 197 -7.61 25.16 2.05
CA ASP A 197 -7.21 26.57 2.03
C ASP A 197 -7.39 27.24 3.42
N ASN A 198 -8.54 27.05 4.04
CA ASN A 198 -8.81 27.55 5.39
C ASN A 198 -7.90 26.90 6.45
N PHE A 199 -7.75 25.56 6.36
CA PHE A 199 -6.87 24.80 7.25
C PHE A 199 -5.43 25.29 7.18
N SER A 200 -4.90 25.53 5.98
CA SER A 200 -3.54 26.03 5.75
C SER A 200 -3.30 27.39 6.42
N LYS A 201 -4.30 28.28 6.38
CA LYS A 201 -4.24 29.59 7.06
C LYS A 201 -4.26 29.47 8.58
N GLN A 202 -5.05 28.53 9.10
CA GLN A 202 -5.20 28.32 10.54
C GLN A 202 -4.02 27.54 11.14
N TYR A 203 -3.46 26.59 10.38
CA TYR A 203 -2.41 25.67 10.82
C TYR A 203 -1.25 25.61 9.82
N PRO A 204 -0.50 26.71 9.61
CA PRO A 204 0.64 26.70 8.68
C PRO A 204 1.67 25.63 9.08
N GLY A 205 2.23 24.91 8.11
CA GLY A 205 3.19 23.84 8.34
C GLY A 205 2.60 22.59 9.02
N LYS A 206 1.27 22.41 8.96
CA LYS A 206 0.59 21.21 9.47
C LYS A 206 -0.40 20.66 8.45
N PHE A 207 -0.64 19.35 8.55
CA PHE A 207 -1.59 18.61 7.72
C PHE A 207 -2.60 17.86 8.60
N PRO A 208 -3.89 17.77 8.23
CA PRO A 208 -4.87 17.00 9.00
C PRO A 208 -4.63 15.50 8.78
N SER A 209 -4.19 14.79 9.81
CA SER A 209 -3.91 13.36 9.76
C SER A 209 -4.62 12.60 10.87
N ALA A 210 -4.91 11.33 10.60
CA ALA A 210 -5.49 10.40 11.56
C ALA A 210 -4.44 10.00 12.60
N VAL A 211 -4.63 10.38 13.84
CA VAL A 211 -3.75 10.02 14.95
C VAL A 211 -4.48 9.11 15.93
N THR A 212 -3.92 7.91 16.16
CA THR A 212 -4.46 6.95 17.11
C THR A 212 -3.81 7.14 18.46
N THR A 213 -4.62 7.50 19.44
CA THR A 213 -4.20 7.67 20.84
C THR A 213 -4.68 6.49 21.66
N GLN A 214 -3.80 5.92 22.49
CA GLN A 214 -4.17 4.90 23.47
C GLN A 214 -4.87 5.55 24.67
N LEU A 215 -6.07 5.07 24.96
CA LEU A 215 -6.84 5.51 26.13
C LEU A 215 -6.62 4.56 27.32
N PRO A 216 -6.87 5.03 28.55
CA PRO A 216 -6.89 4.17 29.73
C PRO A 216 -7.84 2.97 29.52
N GLY A 217 -7.38 1.77 29.90
CA GLY A 217 -8.14 0.53 29.71
C GLY A 217 -7.91 -0.19 28.38
N GLY A 218 -6.84 0.16 27.64
CA GLY A 218 -6.43 -0.55 26.41
C GLY A 218 -7.30 -0.25 25.18
N LYS A 219 -8.19 0.74 25.26
CA LYS A 219 -8.96 1.23 24.10
C LYS A 219 -8.11 2.21 23.32
N SER A 220 -8.21 2.18 22.00
CA SER A 220 -7.62 3.19 21.12
C SER A 220 -8.71 4.08 20.51
N GLN A 221 -8.40 5.35 20.33
CA GLN A 221 -9.22 6.31 19.62
C GLN A 221 -8.42 6.95 18.51
N THR A 222 -8.96 6.92 17.29
CA THR A 222 -8.39 7.62 16.14
C THR A 222 -9.14 8.93 15.95
N VAL A 223 -8.43 10.03 15.89
CA VAL A 223 -8.97 11.37 15.64
C VAL A 223 -8.13 12.09 14.59
N ILE A 224 -8.76 12.94 13.78
CA ILE A 224 -8.05 13.82 12.85
C ILE A 224 -7.54 15.02 13.62
N GLN A 225 -6.24 15.27 13.51
CA GLN A 225 -5.61 16.44 14.15
C GLN A 225 -4.47 17.01 13.29
N PRO A 226 -4.12 18.30 13.46
CA PRO A 226 -3.01 18.92 12.75
C PRO A 226 -1.66 18.34 13.17
N VAL A 227 -0.97 17.64 12.25
CA VAL A 227 0.39 17.10 12.47
C VAL A 227 1.41 17.86 11.62
N LYS A 228 2.67 17.88 12.05
CA LYS A 228 3.78 18.55 11.34
C LYS A 228 4.77 17.58 10.70
N ASP A 229 4.64 16.29 10.95
CA ASP A 229 5.49 15.21 10.49
C ASP A 229 4.68 13.92 10.29
N GLY A 230 5.30 12.90 9.72
CA GLY A 230 4.70 11.59 9.51
C GLY A 230 4.41 11.26 8.05
N SER A 231 3.97 10.02 7.83
CA SER A 231 3.83 9.41 6.50
C SER A 231 2.90 10.19 5.56
N ASP A 232 1.84 10.82 6.07
CA ASP A 232 0.92 11.61 5.25
C ASP A 232 1.60 12.83 4.63
N ILE A 233 2.50 13.49 5.40
CA ILE A 233 3.27 14.62 4.89
C ILE A 233 4.30 14.13 3.89
N GLN A 234 5.06 13.10 4.22
CA GLN A 234 6.06 12.52 3.33
C GLN A 234 5.45 12.11 1.98
N ALA A 235 4.28 11.47 2.01
CA ALA A 235 3.59 10.99 0.82
C ALA A 235 3.00 12.13 -0.01
N ASN A 236 2.18 12.99 0.59
CA ASN A 236 1.40 13.99 -0.15
C ASN A 236 2.25 15.13 -0.69
N PHE A 237 3.38 15.45 -0.05
CA PHE A 237 4.20 16.62 -0.40
C PHE A 237 5.53 16.28 -1.08
N PHE A 238 5.83 15.00 -1.33
CA PHE A 238 7.04 14.59 -2.05
C PHE A 238 7.15 15.21 -3.44
N ASP A 239 6.07 15.26 -4.23
CA ASP A 239 6.11 15.80 -5.59
C ASP A 239 6.42 17.31 -5.58
N MET A 240 5.84 18.07 -4.65
CA MET A 240 6.13 19.50 -4.47
C MET A 240 7.56 19.71 -3.96
N TRP A 241 7.98 18.97 -2.94
CA TRP A 241 9.36 19.01 -2.47
C TRP A 241 10.37 18.71 -3.60
N ARG A 242 10.07 17.72 -4.44
CA ARG A 242 10.92 17.33 -5.58
C ARG A 242 11.02 18.41 -6.65
N GLN A 243 9.96 19.20 -6.86
CA GLN A 243 9.98 20.35 -7.78
C GLN A 243 10.92 21.43 -7.28
N ASP A 244 10.91 21.72 -5.97
CA ASP A 244 11.79 22.70 -5.35
C ASP A 244 13.26 22.22 -5.21
N HIS A 245 13.47 20.89 -5.24
CA HIS A 245 14.78 20.23 -5.11
C HIS A 245 15.08 19.38 -6.34
N ALA A 246 14.99 19.97 -7.52
CA ALA A 246 15.18 19.29 -8.80
C ALA A 246 16.61 18.69 -8.98
N ASP A 247 17.58 19.22 -8.26
CA ASP A 247 18.99 18.80 -8.22
C ASP A 247 19.27 17.64 -7.27
N ALA A 248 18.31 17.26 -6.40
CA ALA A 248 18.51 16.14 -5.47
C ALA A 248 18.75 14.82 -6.22
N ASP A 249 19.90 14.19 -5.97
CA ASP A 249 20.28 12.90 -6.59
C ASP A 249 19.64 11.75 -5.81
N LEU A 250 18.52 11.24 -6.33
CA LEU A 250 17.71 10.20 -5.69
C LEU A 250 18.00 8.82 -6.25
N ALA A 251 17.99 7.82 -5.37
CA ALA A 251 18.15 6.43 -5.75
C ALA A 251 16.90 5.93 -6.51
N ASN A 252 17.14 5.07 -7.49
CA ASN A 252 16.05 4.40 -8.18
C ASN A 252 15.32 3.45 -7.23
N VAL A 253 14.02 3.63 -7.08
CA VAL A 253 13.15 2.73 -6.34
C VAL A 253 12.59 1.67 -7.30
N PRO A 254 12.66 0.38 -6.97
CA PRO A 254 12.08 -0.68 -7.79
C PRO A 254 10.59 -0.43 -8.07
N GLY A 255 10.19 -0.63 -9.33
CA GLY A 255 8.84 -0.30 -9.78
C GLY A 255 7.73 -1.06 -9.03
N ASP A 256 8.00 -2.29 -8.61
CA ASP A 256 7.07 -3.11 -7.86
C ASP A 256 6.94 -2.72 -6.37
N MET A 257 7.76 -1.79 -5.85
CA MET A 257 7.51 -1.15 -4.56
C MET A 257 6.41 -0.08 -4.61
N VAL A 258 6.19 0.52 -5.78
CA VAL A 258 5.31 1.71 -5.93
C VAL A 258 4.14 1.47 -6.87
N THR A 259 4.11 0.32 -7.57
CA THR A 259 3.02 -0.07 -8.47
C THR A 259 2.28 -1.29 -7.97
N THR A 260 0.95 -1.27 -8.10
CA THR A 260 0.11 -2.41 -7.74
C THR A 260 0.37 -3.60 -8.68
N SER A 261 0.18 -4.81 -8.17
CA SER A 261 0.09 -6.00 -9.02
C SER A 261 -1.21 -5.99 -9.85
N GLY A 262 -1.24 -6.77 -10.94
CA GLY A 262 -2.42 -6.86 -11.80
C GLY A 262 -3.65 -7.47 -11.11
N SER A 263 -3.45 -8.35 -10.15
CA SER A 263 -4.51 -8.95 -9.34
C SER A 263 -4.78 -8.21 -8.02
N GLY A 264 -3.83 -7.39 -7.55
CA GLY A 264 -3.83 -6.86 -6.19
C GLY A 264 -3.50 -7.90 -5.11
N LEU A 265 -3.21 -9.15 -5.49
CA LEU A 265 -3.01 -10.30 -4.58
C LEU A 265 -1.70 -11.04 -4.83
N ASP A 266 -0.83 -10.58 -5.74
CA ASP A 266 0.45 -11.23 -6.04
C ASP A 266 1.38 -11.19 -4.82
N PRO A 267 1.78 -12.35 -4.26
CA PRO A 267 2.64 -12.42 -3.08
C PRO A 267 4.13 -12.22 -3.37
N HIS A 268 4.50 -12.01 -4.64
CA HIS A 268 5.90 -11.93 -5.05
C HIS A 268 6.38 -10.50 -5.22
N ILE A 269 7.64 -10.27 -4.85
CA ILE A 269 8.39 -9.06 -5.17
C ILE A 269 9.69 -9.44 -5.90
N THR A 270 10.22 -8.51 -6.69
CA THR A 270 11.50 -8.71 -7.37
C THR A 270 12.66 -8.78 -6.37
N MET A 271 13.75 -9.43 -6.75
CA MET A 271 14.96 -9.45 -5.92
C MET A 271 15.50 -8.04 -5.69
N GLN A 272 15.39 -7.14 -6.68
CA GLN A 272 15.76 -5.74 -6.54
C GLN A 272 14.94 -5.03 -5.45
N ASN A 273 13.65 -5.31 -5.39
CA ASN A 273 12.78 -4.79 -4.33
C ASN A 273 13.19 -5.33 -2.95
N ALA A 274 13.44 -6.62 -2.84
CA ALA A 274 13.89 -7.23 -1.59
C ALA A 274 15.25 -6.63 -1.13
N GLU A 275 16.20 -6.45 -2.05
CA GLU A 275 17.49 -5.82 -1.76
C GLU A 275 17.36 -4.35 -1.33
N TYR A 276 16.42 -3.61 -1.92
CA TYR A 276 16.11 -2.23 -1.52
C TYR A 276 15.58 -2.15 -0.07
N GLN A 277 14.80 -3.13 0.36
CA GLN A 277 14.24 -3.23 1.71
C GLN A 277 15.22 -3.84 2.74
N LEU A 278 16.26 -4.56 2.29
CA LEU A 278 17.13 -5.39 3.12
C LEU A 278 17.72 -4.63 4.31
N ASP A 279 18.21 -3.42 4.10
CA ASP A 279 18.86 -2.64 5.17
C ASP A 279 17.88 -2.27 6.29
N ARG A 280 16.64 -1.91 5.96
CA ARG A 280 15.58 -1.62 6.94
C ARG A 280 15.26 -2.86 7.77
N VAL A 281 14.98 -3.97 7.10
CA VAL A 281 14.61 -5.24 7.73
C VAL A 281 15.75 -5.75 8.62
N ALA A 282 16.99 -5.72 8.12
CA ALA A 282 18.17 -6.17 8.87
C ALA A 282 18.44 -5.30 10.10
N ALA A 283 18.34 -3.98 9.98
CA ALA A 283 18.52 -3.07 11.10
C ALA A 283 17.49 -3.31 12.21
N LYS A 284 16.22 -3.53 11.83
CA LYS A 284 15.16 -3.82 12.80
C LYS A 284 15.41 -5.14 13.52
N TRP A 285 15.69 -6.24 12.80
CA TRP A 285 15.99 -7.52 13.42
C TRP A 285 17.27 -7.49 14.27
N ALA A 286 18.32 -6.79 13.84
CA ALA A 286 19.53 -6.62 14.63
C ALA A 286 19.25 -5.93 15.97
N THR A 287 18.42 -4.88 15.95
CA THR A 287 18.01 -4.13 17.15
C THR A 287 17.16 -5.00 18.09
N ASP A 288 16.13 -5.67 17.58
CA ASP A 288 15.20 -6.47 18.37
C ASP A 288 15.88 -7.69 19.02
N THR A 289 16.84 -8.30 18.31
CA THR A 289 17.55 -9.49 18.77
C THR A 289 18.90 -9.18 19.42
N LYS A 290 19.31 -7.90 19.46
CA LYS A 290 20.61 -7.42 19.99
C LYS A 290 21.79 -8.11 19.31
N ARG A 291 21.74 -8.31 17.99
CA ARG A 291 22.78 -8.94 17.15
C ARG A 291 23.57 -7.88 16.39
N ASP A 292 24.71 -8.29 15.85
CA ASP A 292 25.51 -7.45 14.96
C ASP A 292 24.73 -7.13 13.68
N PRO A 293 24.56 -5.83 13.31
CA PRO A 293 23.79 -5.45 12.12
C PRO A 293 24.38 -6.00 10.81
N GLY A 294 25.70 -6.03 10.68
CA GLY A 294 26.37 -6.51 9.48
C GLY A 294 26.18 -8.01 9.28
N GLN A 295 26.31 -8.78 10.36
CA GLN A 295 26.07 -10.21 10.34
C GLN A 295 24.59 -10.53 10.05
N THR A 296 23.65 -9.82 10.71
CA THR A 296 22.21 -9.99 10.49
C THR A 296 21.85 -9.70 9.04
N ARG A 297 22.42 -8.62 8.46
CA ARG A 297 22.22 -8.29 7.05
C ARG A 297 22.69 -9.39 6.11
N MET A 298 23.88 -9.93 6.33
CA MET A 298 24.42 -11.04 5.52
C MET A 298 23.56 -12.30 5.61
N GLU A 299 23.09 -12.65 6.81
CA GLU A 299 22.22 -13.81 7.02
C GLU A 299 20.88 -13.65 6.29
N ILE A 300 20.24 -12.47 6.36
CA ILE A 300 19.00 -12.19 5.65
C ILE A 300 19.23 -12.23 4.13
N GLN A 301 20.34 -11.68 3.65
CA GLN A 301 20.68 -11.74 2.23
C GLN A 301 20.85 -13.19 1.74
N GLN A 302 21.42 -14.08 2.55
CA GLN A 302 21.50 -15.51 2.24
C GLN A 302 20.12 -16.17 2.16
N ILE A 303 19.20 -15.82 3.06
CA ILE A 303 17.79 -16.30 3.01
C ILE A 303 17.14 -15.84 1.70
N LEU A 304 17.26 -14.56 1.33
CA LEU A 304 16.71 -14.03 0.09
C LEU A 304 17.24 -14.79 -1.14
N GLN A 305 18.55 -15.09 -1.16
CA GLN A 305 19.15 -15.82 -2.27
C GLN A 305 18.68 -17.27 -2.34
N ALA A 306 18.54 -17.94 -1.18
CA ALA A 306 18.09 -19.33 -1.10
C ALA A 306 16.62 -19.49 -1.51
N ASP A 307 15.76 -18.55 -1.10
CA ASP A 307 14.32 -18.58 -1.39
C ASP A 307 13.95 -17.92 -2.73
N SER A 308 14.94 -17.32 -3.43
CA SER A 308 14.68 -16.72 -4.72
C SER A 308 14.45 -17.76 -5.80
N PHE A 309 13.49 -17.49 -6.66
CA PHE A 309 13.22 -18.30 -7.85
C PHE A 309 13.10 -17.40 -9.09
N ALA A 310 13.33 -17.99 -10.24
CA ALA A 310 13.13 -17.33 -11.51
C ALA A 310 11.98 -18.02 -12.26
N PRO A 311 11.00 -17.26 -12.78
CA PRO A 311 9.89 -17.86 -13.53
C PRO A 311 10.40 -18.68 -14.73
N ILE A 312 9.73 -19.80 -14.98
CA ILE A 312 10.03 -20.71 -16.09
C ILE A 312 11.53 -21.10 -16.14
N GLY A 313 12.13 -21.40 -14.96
CA GLY A 313 13.54 -21.80 -14.89
C GLY A 313 14.53 -20.71 -15.29
N GLY A 314 14.14 -19.44 -15.23
CA GLY A 314 15.01 -18.29 -15.59
C GLY A 314 15.02 -17.92 -17.08
N LEU A 315 14.16 -18.53 -17.88
CA LEU A 315 14.03 -18.17 -19.30
C LEU A 315 13.32 -16.84 -19.53
N VAL A 316 12.46 -16.42 -18.59
CA VAL A 316 11.66 -15.19 -18.68
C VAL A 316 11.51 -14.56 -17.31
N GLY A 317 11.60 -13.23 -17.26
CA GLY A 317 11.38 -12.45 -16.03
C GLY A 317 12.61 -12.34 -15.13
N GLU A 318 12.45 -11.64 -14.03
CA GLU A 318 13.49 -11.40 -13.02
C GLU A 318 13.37 -12.43 -11.88
N LYS A 319 14.44 -12.56 -11.10
CA LYS A 319 14.39 -13.32 -9.84
C LYS A 319 13.41 -12.65 -8.89
N MET A 320 12.58 -13.46 -8.26
CA MET A 320 11.56 -13.04 -7.31
C MET A 320 11.66 -13.84 -6.02
N ILE A 321 11.08 -13.30 -4.97
CA ILE A 321 10.84 -13.99 -3.69
C ILE A 321 9.35 -13.97 -3.37
N ASN A 322 8.89 -14.94 -2.59
CA ASN A 322 7.57 -14.90 -1.97
C ASN A 322 7.68 -14.21 -0.59
N VAL A 323 6.99 -13.09 -0.43
CA VAL A 323 7.07 -12.25 0.78
C VAL A 323 6.67 -13.00 2.04
N LEU A 324 5.56 -13.77 1.99
CA LEU A 324 5.12 -14.54 3.15
C LEU A 324 6.14 -15.60 3.55
N GLN A 325 6.69 -16.33 2.56
CA GLN A 325 7.68 -17.39 2.81
C GLN A 325 8.93 -16.82 3.50
N VAL A 326 9.49 -15.74 2.95
CA VAL A 326 10.68 -15.10 3.53
C VAL A 326 10.40 -14.55 4.93
N ASN A 327 9.28 -13.85 5.14
CA ASN A 327 8.92 -13.32 6.46
C ASN A 327 8.72 -14.42 7.51
N LEU A 328 8.19 -15.58 7.11
CA LEU A 328 8.09 -16.76 7.99
C LEU A 328 9.47 -17.34 8.32
N GLU A 329 10.39 -17.42 7.35
CA GLU A 329 11.74 -17.89 7.62
C GLU A 329 12.52 -16.97 8.56
N LEU A 330 12.34 -15.63 8.41
CA LEU A 330 12.89 -14.65 9.36
C LEU A 330 12.33 -14.85 10.77
N THR A 331 11.01 -15.01 10.88
CA THR A 331 10.34 -15.26 12.17
C THR A 331 10.82 -16.58 12.81
N LYS A 332 11.00 -17.61 12.03
CA LYS A 332 11.52 -18.91 12.50
C LYS A 332 12.97 -18.80 12.97
N ARG A 333 13.78 -18.00 12.29
CA ARG A 333 15.22 -17.83 12.60
C ARG A 333 15.45 -16.91 13.81
N TYR A 334 14.73 -15.82 13.92
CA TYR A 334 14.96 -14.76 14.91
C TYR A 334 13.94 -14.73 16.06
N GLY A 335 12.87 -15.52 15.96
CA GLY A 335 11.76 -15.51 16.90
C GLY A 335 10.61 -14.59 16.46
N LEU A 336 9.55 -14.55 17.28
CA LEU A 336 8.46 -13.60 17.04
C LEU A 336 8.95 -12.17 17.32
N PRO A 337 8.63 -11.19 16.46
CA PRO A 337 8.98 -9.79 16.70
C PRO A 337 8.45 -9.32 18.06
N GLN A 338 9.28 -8.61 18.79
CA GLN A 338 8.87 -7.92 20.02
C GLN A 338 8.19 -6.63 19.57
N GLY A 339 6.86 -6.69 19.35
CA GLY A 339 6.03 -5.66 18.76
C GLY A 339 5.82 -4.42 19.59
#